data_c5cef95c3be5ade3de6dbff3e47fe0bf
#
_entry.id   c5cef95c3be5ade3de6dbff3e47fe0bf
#
_cell.length_a   1.000
_cell.length_b   1.000
_cell.length_c   1.000
_cell.angle_alpha   90.00
_cell.angle_beta   90.00
_cell.angle_gamma   90.00
#
_symmetry.space_group_name_H-M   'P 1'
#
loop_
_entity.id
_entity.type
_entity.pdbx_description
1 polymer ?
#
loop_
_entity_poly.entity_id
_entity_poly.type
_entity_poly.pdbx_seq_one_letter_code
_entity_poly.pdbx_strand_id
1 'polypeptide(L)'
;MGLGITAIDHVQIAVPRALEAEALAFYREVLELPEIPKPVELRARGGAWFQTANLQFHVGVDPEPSPRSKRHVCFLVPDLAAARAATLAKGIAIEEEGVAEGLARFFIRDPAGNRIEIGQR
;
A
#
# COMPACT_ATOMS: atom_id res chain seq x y z
N MET A 1 -8.65 -3.72 32.04
CA MET A 1 -7.74 -2.66 31.59
C MET A 1 -7.10 -3.02 30.28
N GLY A 2 -7.00 -2.09 29.35
CA GLY A 2 -6.31 -2.27 28.09
C GLY A 2 -4.79 -2.10 28.23
N LEU A 3 -4.09 -2.27 27.10
CA LEU A 3 -2.63 -2.12 27.03
C LEU A 3 -2.16 -0.66 26.95
N GLY A 4 -3.08 0.30 26.84
CA GLY A 4 -2.73 1.71 26.65
C GLY A 4 -2.19 2.03 25.27
N ILE A 5 -2.69 1.36 24.24
CA ILE A 5 -2.26 1.59 22.85
C ILE A 5 -2.55 3.04 22.46
N THR A 6 -1.53 3.73 21.95
CA THR A 6 -1.63 5.15 21.60
C THR A 6 -1.62 5.42 20.10
N ALA A 7 -1.04 4.52 19.29
CA ALA A 7 -0.90 4.77 17.84
C ALA A 7 -0.55 3.49 17.09
N ILE A 8 -0.58 3.58 15.77
CA ILE A 8 0.02 2.58 14.88
C ILE A 8 1.34 3.17 14.37
N ASP A 9 2.45 2.46 14.59
CA ASP A 9 3.77 2.88 14.14
C ASP A 9 3.95 2.63 12.65
N HIS A 10 3.66 1.41 12.23
CA HIS A 10 3.76 1.04 10.81
C HIS A 10 2.81 -0.09 10.46
N VAL A 11 2.58 -0.23 9.16
CA VAL A 11 1.86 -1.36 8.56
C VAL A 11 2.81 -2.03 7.58
N GLN A 12 2.84 -3.35 7.56
CA GLN A 12 3.63 -4.10 6.59
C GLN A 12 2.75 -5.00 5.76
N ILE A 13 2.97 -4.97 4.44
CA ILE A 13 2.43 -5.95 3.51
C ILE A 13 3.55 -6.85 3.02
N ALA A 14 3.18 -7.96 2.39
CA ALA A 14 4.16 -8.95 1.95
C ALA A 14 4.04 -9.21 0.45
N VAL A 15 5.18 -9.41 -0.18
CA VAL A 15 5.27 -9.80 -1.60
C VAL A 15 6.25 -10.96 -1.75
N PRO A 16 6.06 -11.86 -2.73
CA PRO A 16 7.03 -12.91 -2.97
C PRO A 16 8.31 -12.34 -3.60
N ARG A 17 9.42 -13.01 -3.37
CA ARG A 17 10.72 -12.58 -3.89
C ARG A 17 10.69 -12.37 -5.42
N ALA A 18 10.00 -13.25 -6.15
CA ALA A 18 9.91 -13.16 -7.60
C ALA A 18 9.23 -11.90 -8.11
N LEU A 19 8.38 -11.25 -7.30
CA LEU A 19 7.66 -10.04 -7.65
C LEU A 19 8.15 -8.80 -6.90
N GLU A 20 9.23 -8.91 -6.15
CA GLU A 20 9.75 -7.82 -5.32
C GLU A 20 10.02 -6.55 -6.13
N ALA A 21 10.78 -6.66 -7.22
CA ALA A 21 11.15 -5.50 -8.03
C ALA A 21 9.92 -4.79 -8.60
N GLU A 22 8.98 -5.55 -9.14
CA GLU A 22 7.73 -5.01 -9.70
C GLU A 22 6.85 -4.36 -8.63
N ALA A 23 6.75 -5.00 -7.48
CA ALA A 23 5.97 -4.48 -6.36
C ALA A 23 6.56 -3.17 -5.83
N LEU A 24 7.88 -3.10 -5.65
CA LEU A 24 8.52 -1.87 -5.18
C LEU A 24 8.38 -0.73 -6.20
N ALA A 25 8.49 -1.04 -7.50
CA ALA A 25 8.23 -0.05 -8.54
C ALA A 25 6.80 0.49 -8.46
N PHE A 26 5.82 -0.37 -8.17
CA PHE A 26 4.43 0.04 -8.00
C PHE A 26 4.29 1.06 -6.86
N TYR A 27 4.87 0.80 -5.69
CA TYR A 27 4.76 1.73 -4.56
C TYR A 27 5.53 3.03 -4.79
N ARG A 28 6.67 2.98 -5.48
CA ARG A 28 7.46 4.18 -5.83
C ARG A 28 6.82 5.02 -6.92
N GLU A 29 6.31 4.40 -7.98
CA GLU A 29 5.94 5.07 -9.23
C GLU A 29 4.44 5.22 -9.42
N VAL A 30 3.62 4.25 -8.99
CA VAL A 30 2.17 4.33 -9.09
C VAL A 30 1.60 5.10 -7.91
N LEU A 31 1.92 4.68 -6.67
CA LEU A 31 1.44 5.35 -5.47
C LEU A 31 2.31 6.56 -5.09
N GLU A 32 3.49 6.67 -5.65
CA GLU A 32 4.43 7.78 -5.39
C GLU A 32 4.70 7.98 -3.89
N LEU A 33 4.83 6.88 -3.14
CA LEU A 33 5.14 6.95 -1.73
C LEU A 33 6.62 7.32 -1.54
N PRO A 34 6.93 8.31 -0.68
CA PRO A 34 8.33 8.63 -0.37
C PRO A 34 9.02 7.46 0.31
N GLU A 35 10.09 6.98 -0.27
CA GLU A 35 10.87 5.89 0.30
C GLU A 35 11.82 6.41 1.37
N ILE A 36 11.96 5.66 2.48
CA ILE A 36 12.90 5.94 3.55
C ILE A 36 13.91 4.80 3.67
N PRO A 37 15.14 5.08 4.15
CA PRO A 37 16.15 4.03 4.29
C PRO A 37 15.74 2.97 5.30
N LYS A 38 15.97 1.70 4.96
CA LYS A 38 15.86 0.61 5.93
C LYS A 38 17.11 0.58 6.81
N PRO A 39 16.99 0.15 8.08
CA PRO A 39 18.14 -0.15 8.91
C PRO A 39 19.10 -1.12 8.20
N VAL A 40 20.40 -0.90 8.34
CA VAL A 40 21.43 -1.70 7.66
C VAL A 40 21.25 -3.19 7.93
N GLU A 41 20.94 -3.55 9.17
CA GLU A 41 20.77 -4.94 9.61
C GLU A 41 19.58 -5.65 8.97
N LEU A 42 18.64 -4.91 8.38
CA LEU A 42 17.44 -5.48 7.74
C LEU A 42 17.52 -5.48 6.20
N ARG A 43 18.52 -4.84 5.60
CA ARG A 43 18.61 -4.67 4.15
C ARG A 43 18.70 -6.00 3.40
N ALA A 44 19.36 -7.00 3.98
CA ALA A 44 19.52 -8.31 3.36
C ALA A 44 18.20 -9.06 3.18
N ARG A 45 17.17 -8.71 3.95
CA ARG A 45 15.84 -9.34 3.85
C ARG A 45 15.05 -8.90 2.62
N GLY A 46 15.49 -7.86 1.92
CA GLY A 46 14.76 -7.26 0.81
C GLY A 46 13.61 -6.36 1.25
N GLY A 47 12.79 -5.96 0.30
CA GLY A 47 11.68 -5.04 0.53
C GLY A 47 12.12 -3.59 0.64
N ALA A 48 11.20 -2.73 1.05
CA ALA A 48 11.46 -1.30 1.20
C ALA A 48 10.50 -0.70 2.22
N TRP A 49 10.92 0.44 2.78
CA TRP A 49 10.13 1.22 3.72
C TRP A 49 9.74 2.55 3.10
N PHE A 50 8.51 2.97 3.36
CA PHE A 50 7.96 4.23 2.85
C PHE A 50 7.36 5.03 4.00
N GLN A 51 7.35 6.35 3.86
CA GLN A 51 6.74 7.25 4.82
C GLN A 51 5.41 7.77 4.27
N THR A 52 4.34 7.61 5.02
CA THR A 52 3.09 8.33 4.79
C THR A 52 3.04 9.53 5.73
N ALA A 53 1.97 10.32 5.65
CA ALA A 53 1.85 11.51 6.49
C ALA A 53 1.91 11.20 7.99
N ASN A 54 1.33 10.08 8.42
CA ASN A 54 1.12 9.78 9.84
C ASN A 54 1.73 8.45 10.32
N LEU A 55 2.20 7.57 9.42
CA LEU A 55 2.84 6.31 9.79
C LEU A 55 3.71 5.80 8.65
N GLN A 56 4.53 4.81 8.95
CA GLN A 56 5.35 4.17 7.92
C GLN A 56 4.59 3.01 7.27
N PHE A 57 4.86 2.79 6.00
CA PHE A 57 4.34 1.67 5.23
C PHE A 57 5.52 0.83 4.75
N HIS A 58 5.55 -0.44 5.15
CA HIS A 58 6.64 -1.35 4.84
C HIS A 58 6.19 -2.41 3.83
N VAL A 59 7.04 -2.70 2.87
CA VAL A 59 6.88 -3.84 1.97
C VAL A 59 7.94 -4.86 2.35
N GLY A 60 7.51 -6.00 2.85
CA GLY A 60 8.40 -7.11 3.21
C GLY A 60 8.38 -8.21 2.17
N VAL A 61 9.43 -9.02 2.11
CA VAL A 61 9.49 -10.20 1.27
C VAL A 61 9.12 -11.42 2.10
N ASP A 62 8.13 -12.17 1.63
CA ASP A 62 7.67 -13.39 2.27
C ASP A 62 7.62 -14.48 1.20
N PRO A 63 8.34 -15.60 1.36
CA PRO A 63 8.34 -16.68 0.37
C PRO A 63 6.95 -17.29 0.16
N GLU A 64 6.07 -17.19 1.16
CA GLU A 64 4.72 -17.76 1.09
C GLU A 64 3.67 -16.70 1.46
N PRO A 65 3.57 -15.61 0.66
CA PRO A 65 2.56 -14.59 0.94
C PRO A 65 1.16 -15.19 0.79
N SER A 66 0.22 -14.63 1.54
CA SER A 66 -1.18 -15.04 1.44
C SER A 66 -1.69 -14.87 0.01
N PRO A 67 -2.52 -15.81 -0.47
CA PRO A 67 -3.18 -15.62 -1.75
C PRO A 67 -4.06 -14.37 -1.71
N ARG A 68 -4.55 -13.97 -2.88
CA ARG A 68 -5.44 -12.84 -3.05
C ARG A 68 -6.57 -12.85 -2.01
N SER A 69 -6.71 -11.77 -1.26
CA SER A 69 -7.66 -11.67 -0.16
C SER A 69 -8.32 -10.30 -0.10
N LYS A 70 -9.24 -10.11 0.84
CA LYS A 70 -9.88 -8.81 1.11
C LYS A 70 -9.09 -7.93 2.08
N ARG A 71 -7.99 -8.43 2.64
CA ARG A 71 -7.12 -7.63 3.51
C ARG A 71 -6.56 -6.46 2.70
N HIS A 72 -6.57 -5.28 3.29
CA HIS A 72 -6.15 -4.09 2.56
C HIS A 72 -5.75 -2.95 3.50
N VAL A 73 -5.05 -2.00 2.93
CA VAL A 73 -4.75 -0.71 3.52
C VAL A 73 -5.52 0.33 2.73
N CYS A 74 -6.08 1.33 3.41
CA CYS A 74 -6.73 2.47 2.77
C CYS A 74 -5.80 3.69 2.87
N PHE A 75 -5.42 4.23 1.72
CA PHE A 75 -4.71 5.50 1.63
C PHE A 75 -5.72 6.61 1.34
N LEU A 76 -5.65 7.70 2.09
CA LEU A 76 -6.50 8.86 1.83
C LEU A 76 -5.80 9.83 0.90
N VAL A 77 -6.56 10.38 -0.04
CA VAL A 77 -6.10 11.40 -0.98
C VAL A 77 -6.99 12.63 -0.90
N PRO A 78 -6.47 13.82 -1.22
CA PRO A 78 -7.26 15.05 -1.18
C PRO A 78 -8.24 15.17 -2.34
N ASP A 79 -7.99 14.50 -3.46
CA ASP A 79 -8.82 14.56 -4.67
C ASP A 79 -8.91 13.17 -5.30
N LEU A 80 -10.00 12.47 -5.03
CA LEU A 80 -10.19 11.10 -5.50
C LEU A 80 -10.32 11.03 -7.03
N ALA A 81 -11.00 12.01 -7.64
CA ALA A 81 -11.16 12.02 -9.10
C ALA A 81 -9.80 12.15 -9.80
N ALA A 82 -8.93 13.03 -9.29
CA ALA A 82 -7.57 13.18 -9.82
C ALA A 82 -6.74 11.91 -9.60
N ALA A 83 -6.84 11.30 -8.42
CA ALA A 83 -6.14 10.05 -8.12
C ALA A 83 -6.62 8.92 -9.03
N ARG A 84 -7.93 8.84 -9.29
CA ARG A 84 -8.50 7.85 -10.21
C ARG A 84 -7.96 8.03 -11.63
N ALA A 85 -7.96 9.25 -12.13
CA ALA A 85 -7.44 9.55 -13.47
C ALA A 85 -5.95 9.21 -13.59
N ALA A 86 -5.15 9.56 -12.58
CA ALA A 86 -3.72 9.23 -12.55
C ALA A 86 -3.47 7.73 -12.53
N THR A 87 -4.28 6.99 -11.76
CA THR A 87 -4.19 5.52 -11.66
C THR A 87 -4.46 4.87 -13.02
N LEU A 88 -5.54 5.28 -13.70
CA LEU A 88 -5.88 4.77 -15.03
C LEU A 88 -4.82 5.14 -16.07
N ALA A 89 -4.26 6.36 -15.99
CA ALA A 89 -3.23 6.81 -16.92
C ALA A 89 -1.94 5.98 -16.80
N LYS A 90 -1.70 5.38 -15.63
CA LYS A 90 -0.55 4.48 -15.40
C LYS A 90 -0.86 3.02 -15.77
N GLY A 91 -2.03 2.75 -16.35
CA GLY A 91 -2.42 1.42 -16.82
C GLY A 91 -2.88 0.48 -15.71
N ILE A 92 -3.23 1.01 -14.55
CA ILE A 92 -3.69 0.20 -13.40
C ILE A 92 -5.21 0.04 -13.47
N ALA A 93 -5.69 -1.21 -13.38
CA ALA A 93 -7.11 -1.50 -13.37
C ALA A 93 -7.74 -1.15 -12.03
N ILE A 94 -8.95 -0.58 -12.08
CA ILE A 94 -9.76 -0.30 -10.90
C ILE A 94 -10.77 -1.43 -10.76
N GLU A 95 -10.83 -2.08 -9.58
CA GLU A 95 -11.70 -3.24 -9.36
C GLU A 95 -13.07 -2.89 -8.82
N GLU A 96 -13.13 -1.99 -7.83
CA GLU A 96 -14.39 -1.57 -7.20
C GLU A 96 -14.38 -0.08 -6.95
N GLU A 97 -15.56 0.54 -7.02
CA GLU A 97 -15.76 1.95 -6.73
C GLU A 97 -17.05 2.13 -5.95
N GLY A 98 -17.16 3.21 -5.20
CA GLY A 98 -18.38 3.56 -4.50
C GLY A 98 -18.15 4.40 -3.27
N VAL A 99 -19.22 4.57 -2.49
CA VAL A 99 -19.19 5.32 -1.23
C VAL A 99 -19.65 4.39 -0.11
N ALA A 100 -18.90 4.36 0.98
CA ALA A 100 -19.28 3.63 2.18
C ALA A 100 -18.97 4.49 3.41
N GLU A 101 -19.99 4.76 4.22
CA GLU A 101 -19.87 5.54 5.45
C GLU A 101 -19.16 6.89 5.27
N GLY A 102 -19.51 7.61 4.19
CA GLY A 102 -18.92 8.91 3.88
C GLY A 102 -17.52 8.86 3.27
N LEU A 103 -16.99 7.67 3.00
CA LEU A 103 -15.71 7.48 2.32
C LEU A 103 -15.98 7.15 0.85
N ALA A 104 -15.69 8.09 -0.04
CA ALA A 104 -15.65 7.82 -1.46
C ALA A 104 -14.33 7.11 -1.78
N ARG A 105 -14.36 6.03 -2.56
CA ARG A 105 -13.20 5.14 -2.68
C ARG A 105 -13.22 4.30 -3.95
N PHE A 106 -12.05 3.80 -4.31
CA PHE A 106 -11.90 2.71 -5.27
C PHE A 106 -10.79 1.76 -4.78
N PHE A 107 -10.78 0.55 -5.35
CA PHE A 107 -9.79 -0.48 -5.03
C PHE A 107 -8.94 -0.81 -6.25
N ILE A 108 -7.66 -1.08 -5.97
CA ILE A 108 -6.68 -1.56 -6.96
C ILE A 108 -5.89 -2.70 -6.35
N ARG A 109 -5.05 -3.35 -7.15
CA ARG A 109 -4.13 -4.40 -6.69
C ARG A 109 -2.70 -4.03 -7.04
N ASP A 110 -1.76 -4.35 -6.14
CA ASP A 110 -0.35 -4.29 -6.48
C ASP A 110 0.03 -5.51 -7.35
N PRO A 111 1.25 -5.57 -7.91
CA PRO A 111 1.67 -6.70 -8.75
C PRO A 111 1.63 -8.07 -8.07
N ALA A 112 1.69 -8.12 -6.74
CA ALA A 112 1.60 -9.37 -5.98
C ALA A 112 0.15 -9.74 -5.61
N GLY A 113 -0.84 -8.88 -5.96
CA GLY A 113 -2.25 -9.10 -5.67
C GLY A 113 -2.71 -8.55 -4.33
N ASN A 114 -1.88 -7.80 -3.62
CA ASN A 114 -2.33 -7.11 -2.40
C ASN A 114 -3.39 -6.06 -2.75
N ARG A 115 -4.47 -6.05 -1.98
CA ARG A 115 -5.58 -5.13 -2.17
C ARG A 115 -5.25 -3.78 -1.57
N ILE A 116 -5.54 -2.71 -2.31
CA ILE A 116 -5.29 -1.34 -1.89
C ILE A 116 -6.55 -0.53 -2.10
N GLU A 117 -6.96 0.20 -1.09
CA GLU A 117 -8.08 1.13 -1.15
C GLU A 117 -7.54 2.56 -1.24
N ILE A 118 -8.07 3.34 -2.15
CA ILE A 118 -7.79 4.77 -2.27
C ILE A 118 -9.08 5.51 -1.96
N GLY A 119 -9.06 6.40 -1.00
CA GLY A 119 -10.27 7.04 -0.51
C GLY A 119 -10.13 8.53 -0.25
N GLN A 120 -11.28 9.19 -0.19
CA GLN A 120 -11.39 10.61 0.17
C GLN A 120 -12.56 10.79 1.11
N ARG A 121 -12.32 11.49 2.21
CA ARG A 121 -13.36 11.91 3.17
C ARG A 121 -13.68 13.38 3.01
#